data_f6de3d04dda093ad80ec630598bfbf4c
#
_entry.id   f6de3d04dda093ad80ec630598bfbf4c
#
_cell.length_a   1.000
_cell.length_b   1.000
_cell.length_c   1.000
_cell.angle_alpha   90.00
_cell.angle_beta   90.00
_cell.angle_gamma   90.00
#
_symmetry.space_group_name_H-M   'P 1'
#
loop_
_entity.id
_entity.type
_entity.pdbx_description
1 polymer ?
#
loop_
_entity_poly.entity_id
_entity_poly.type
_entity_poly.pdbx_seq_one_letter_code
_entity_poly.pdbx_strand_id
1 'polypeptide(L)'
;DSNTDAGVELTLVEAVARLESKATVAEGGLSGGTDVETDSELRERVLQRMRTPPRAGTAADYVAWALECDGVTRAWCMPNAPLEGQVTVYIASDQAGIFPNETLLDTVQEYIDSLRPVTAEVFVVSPIKKQINIVINGLSPDTDTVRCAVKAAISDFLFNVATPGGTIFISQLRAAISGAAGEVDHVLVSPTENIVCSTGELAVLGDVTWQ
;
A
#
# COMPACT_ATOMS: atom_id res chain seq x y z
N ASP A 1 3.61 13.50 -17.65
CA ASP A 1 2.28 13.66 -17.09
C ASP A 1 1.26 13.33 -18.17
N SER A 2 0.55 12.23 -18.02
CA SER A 2 -0.43 11.76 -19.02
C SER A 2 -1.85 12.26 -18.75
N ASN A 3 -2.06 13.06 -17.71
CA ASN A 3 -3.33 13.72 -17.44
C ASN A 3 -3.51 14.91 -18.37
N THR A 4 -4.70 15.08 -18.92
CA THR A 4 -4.99 16.13 -19.90
C THR A 4 -6.38 16.69 -19.66
N ASP A 5 -6.51 18.01 -19.65
CA ASP A 5 -7.79 18.70 -19.45
C ASP A 5 -8.77 18.47 -20.63
N ALA A 6 -10.06 18.60 -20.33
CA ALA A 6 -11.10 18.56 -21.35
C ALA A 6 -10.90 19.65 -22.41
N GLY A 7 -11.18 19.33 -23.68
CA GLY A 7 -11.06 20.26 -24.79
C GLY A 7 -9.67 20.36 -25.43
N VAL A 8 -8.65 19.70 -24.87
CA VAL A 8 -7.31 19.66 -25.49
C VAL A 8 -7.34 18.80 -26.74
N GLU A 9 -6.73 19.30 -27.82
CA GLU A 9 -6.61 18.59 -29.10
C GLU A 9 -5.37 17.68 -29.07
N LEU A 10 -5.57 16.39 -29.27
CA LEU A 10 -4.55 15.38 -29.40
C LEU A 10 -4.31 15.04 -30.87
N THR A 11 -3.04 14.82 -31.25
CA THR A 11 -2.68 14.44 -32.61
C THR A 11 -2.02 13.05 -32.59
N LEU A 12 -2.46 12.16 -33.47
CA LEU A 12 -1.84 10.85 -33.64
C LEU A 12 -0.38 11.00 -34.10
N VAL A 13 0.54 10.33 -33.41
CA VAL A 13 1.98 10.32 -33.75
C VAL A 13 2.22 9.56 -35.06
N GLU A 14 1.45 8.49 -35.28
CA GLU A 14 1.48 7.71 -36.53
C GLU A 14 0.09 7.68 -37.15
N ALA A 15 0.03 7.92 -38.47
CA ALA A 15 -1.24 7.91 -39.20
C ALA A 15 -1.78 6.49 -39.33
N VAL A 16 -3.01 6.27 -38.86
CA VAL A 16 -3.74 5.00 -39.00
C VAL A 16 -4.77 5.15 -40.10
N ALA A 17 -4.79 4.23 -41.05
CA ALA A 17 -5.73 4.26 -42.17
C ALA A 17 -7.19 4.24 -41.66
N ARG A 18 -8.03 5.19 -42.12
CA ARG A 18 -9.43 5.37 -41.75
C ARG A 18 -9.70 5.95 -40.36
N LEU A 19 -8.67 6.46 -39.66
CA LEU A 19 -8.84 7.25 -38.45
C LEU A 19 -8.43 8.70 -38.72
N GLU A 20 -9.20 9.64 -38.17
CA GLU A 20 -8.78 11.05 -38.18
C GLU A 20 -7.54 11.22 -37.32
N SER A 21 -6.60 12.04 -37.80
CA SER A 21 -5.33 12.27 -37.10
C SER A 21 -5.44 13.13 -35.84
N LYS A 22 -6.63 13.72 -35.62
CA LYS A 22 -6.91 14.62 -34.50
C LYS A 22 -8.10 14.12 -33.70
N ALA A 23 -8.01 14.21 -32.38
CA ALA A 23 -9.06 13.92 -31.43
C ALA A 23 -9.12 15.01 -30.36
N THR A 24 -10.31 15.35 -29.88
CA THR A 24 -10.48 16.30 -28.78
C THR A 24 -10.83 15.51 -27.51
N VAL A 25 -10.18 15.84 -26.40
CA VAL A 25 -10.47 15.23 -25.09
C VAL A 25 -11.87 15.63 -24.65
N ALA A 26 -12.70 14.62 -24.33
CA ALA A 26 -14.10 14.79 -23.92
C ALA A 26 -14.23 15.51 -22.55
N GLU A 27 -15.46 15.92 -22.21
CA GLU A 27 -15.77 16.43 -20.87
C GLU A 27 -15.38 15.40 -19.79
N GLY A 28 -14.62 15.85 -18.80
CA GLY A 28 -14.01 15.00 -17.76
C GLY A 28 -12.50 14.83 -17.88
N GLY A 29 -11.93 15.19 -19.03
CA GLY A 29 -10.46 15.11 -19.21
C GLY A 29 -9.94 13.67 -19.27
N LEU A 30 -8.64 13.52 -19.32
CA LEU A 30 -7.92 12.27 -19.09
C LEU A 30 -7.30 12.33 -17.71
N SER A 31 -7.63 11.39 -16.85
CA SER A 31 -7.15 11.27 -15.48
C SER A 31 -6.65 9.84 -15.20
N GLY A 32 -5.87 9.66 -14.13
CA GLY A 32 -5.34 8.35 -13.78
C GLY A 32 -4.02 8.01 -14.48
N GLY A 33 -3.42 8.97 -15.20
CA GLY A 33 -2.06 8.82 -15.72
C GLY A 33 -1.05 8.86 -14.58
N THR A 34 -0.08 7.94 -14.59
CA THR A 34 1.07 7.94 -13.69
C THR A 34 2.23 8.68 -14.34
N ASP A 35 3.05 9.32 -13.54
CA ASP A 35 4.30 9.93 -14.02
C ASP A 35 5.27 8.85 -14.52
N VAL A 36 6.20 9.27 -15.36
CA VAL A 36 7.28 8.39 -15.82
C VAL A 36 8.09 7.93 -14.62
N GLU A 37 8.33 6.63 -14.53
CA GLU A 37 9.16 6.01 -13.49
C GLU A 37 10.52 6.74 -13.41
N THR A 38 10.95 7.07 -12.21
CA THR A 38 12.26 7.70 -11.99
C THR A 38 13.39 6.66 -12.13
N ASP A 39 14.61 7.14 -12.42
CA ASP A 39 15.80 6.26 -12.48
C ASP A 39 16.04 5.49 -11.18
N SER A 40 15.66 6.07 -10.04
CA SER A 40 15.77 5.42 -8.73
C SER A 40 14.78 4.26 -8.60
N GLU A 41 13.53 4.45 -8.96
CA GLU A 41 12.48 3.43 -8.95
C GLU A 41 12.80 2.31 -9.94
N LEU A 42 13.22 2.67 -11.17
CA LEU A 42 13.67 1.70 -12.17
C LEU A 42 14.85 0.87 -11.64
N ARG A 43 15.83 1.52 -11.01
CA ARG A 43 16.97 0.82 -10.41
C ARG A 43 16.53 -0.16 -9.32
N GLU A 44 15.65 0.26 -8.41
CA GLU A 44 15.13 -0.60 -7.36
C GLU A 44 14.37 -1.79 -7.93
N ARG A 45 13.51 -1.57 -8.93
CA ARG A 45 12.77 -2.62 -9.62
C ARG A 45 13.69 -3.61 -10.33
N VAL A 46 14.73 -3.14 -11.01
CA VAL A 46 15.75 -3.99 -11.65
C VAL A 46 16.51 -4.79 -10.61
N LEU A 47 16.98 -4.16 -9.53
CA LEU A 47 17.70 -4.84 -8.45
C LEU A 47 16.81 -5.89 -7.78
N GLN A 48 15.54 -5.58 -7.54
CA GLN A 48 14.56 -6.53 -7.00
C GLN A 48 14.41 -7.73 -7.94
N ARG A 49 14.25 -7.49 -9.26
CA ARG A 49 14.16 -8.57 -10.26
C ARG A 49 15.41 -9.46 -10.32
N MET A 50 16.59 -8.88 -10.13
CA MET A 50 17.85 -9.63 -10.09
C MET A 50 18.00 -10.44 -8.80
N ARG A 51 17.55 -9.91 -7.65
CA ARG A 51 17.62 -10.58 -6.35
C ARG A 51 16.59 -11.71 -6.23
N THR A 52 15.41 -11.50 -6.78
CA THR A 52 14.29 -12.44 -6.76
C THR A 52 13.82 -12.74 -8.18
N PRO A 53 14.59 -13.56 -8.94
CA PRO A 53 14.14 -14.01 -10.26
C PRO A 53 12.87 -14.85 -10.11
N PRO A 54 11.92 -14.75 -11.03
CA PRO A 54 10.69 -15.55 -11.00
C PRO A 54 11.01 -17.03 -10.89
N ARG A 55 10.39 -17.71 -9.94
CA ARG A 55 10.58 -19.15 -9.70
C ARG A 55 9.28 -19.94 -9.79
N ALA A 56 8.23 -19.31 -10.39
CA ALA A 56 6.93 -19.91 -10.63
C ALA A 56 6.25 -20.47 -9.36
N GLY A 57 6.04 -19.61 -8.36
CA GLY A 57 5.22 -19.93 -7.18
C GLY A 57 5.95 -19.80 -5.84
N THR A 58 6.97 -18.97 -5.76
CA THR A 58 7.51 -18.51 -4.47
C THR A 58 6.61 -17.43 -3.85
N ALA A 59 6.72 -17.21 -2.53
CA ALA A 59 6.00 -16.12 -1.88
C ALA A 59 6.23 -14.75 -2.55
N ALA A 60 7.45 -14.51 -3.05
CA ALA A 60 7.78 -13.29 -3.77
C ALA A 60 7.07 -13.17 -5.13
N ASP A 61 6.85 -14.29 -5.83
CA ASP A 61 6.11 -14.29 -7.10
C ASP A 61 4.64 -13.91 -6.88
N TYR A 62 3.98 -14.47 -5.84
CA TYR A 62 2.60 -14.12 -5.51
C TYR A 62 2.43 -12.64 -5.15
N VAL A 63 3.39 -12.08 -4.39
CA VAL A 63 3.41 -10.64 -4.08
C VAL A 63 3.59 -9.82 -5.36
N ALA A 64 4.51 -10.21 -6.25
CA ALA A 64 4.75 -9.51 -7.51
C ALA A 64 3.50 -9.52 -8.41
N TRP A 65 2.87 -10.69 -8.58
CA TRP A 65 1.64 -10.83 -9.38
C TRP A 65 0.48 -10.01 -8.81
N ALA A 66 0.32 -9.98 -7.48
CA ALA A 66 -0.69 -9.14 -6.87
C ALA A 66 -0.46 -7.65 -7.13
N LEU A 67 0.81 -7.19 -7.08
CA LEU A 67 1.20 -5.81 -7.34
C LEU A 67 1.13 -5.40 -8.82
N GLU A 68 1.06 -6.36 -9.75
CA GLU A 68 0.82 -6.09 -11.17
C GLU A 68 -0.64 -5.70 -11.46
N CYS A 69 -1.57 -5.99 -10.53
CA CYS A 69 -2.98 -5.63 -10.69
C CYS A 69 -3.24 -4.17 -10.33
N ASP A 70 -3.93 -3.45 -11.21
CA ASP A 70 -4.31 -2.06 -10.97
C ASP A 70 -5.14 -1.93 -9.69
N GLY A 71 -4.77 -0.96 -8.85
CA GLY A 71 -5.45 -0.68 -7.58
C GLY A 71 -4.85 -1.41 -6.36
N VAL A 72 -3.94 -2.34 -6.55
CA VAL A 72 -3.18 -2.96 -5.44
C VAL A 72 -1.92 -2.13 -5.18
N THR A 73 -1.78 -1.63 -3.96
CA THR A 73 -0.60 -0.83 -3.56
C THR A 73 0.37 -1.60 -2.68
N ARG A 74 -0.13 -2.56 -1.92
CA ARG A 74 0.67 -3.43 -1.04
C ARG A 74 0.13 -4.86 -1.09
N ALA A 75 1.04 -5.83 -1.02
CA ALA A 75 0.70 -7.24 -0.99
C ALA A 75 1.62 -8.02 -0.06
N TRP A 76 1.10 -9.05 0.58
CA TRP A 76 1.86 -9.97 1.44
C TRP A 76 1.41 -11.40 1.18
N CYS A 77 2.36 -12.32 1.14
CA CYS A 77 2.09 -13.74 0.94
C CYS A 77 2.41 -14.51 2.22
N MET A 78 1.43 -15.28 2.70
CA MET A 78 1.56 -16.21 3.81
C MET A 78 1.53 -17.64 3.23
N PRO A 79 2.70 -18.30 3.08
CA PRO A 79 2.76 -19.68 2.63
C PRO A 79 2.25 -20.64 3.72
N ASN A 80 1.68 -21.77 3.30
CA ASN A 80 1.13 -22.81 4.18
C ASN A 80 0.05 -22.28 5.15
N ALA A 81 -0.77 -21.36 4.67
CA ALA A 81 -1.85 -20.78 5.46
C ALA A 81 -3.17 -20.78 4.64
N PRO A 82 -4.29 -21.16 5.25
CA PRO A 82 -4.45 -21.69 6.59
C PRO A 82 -3.95 -23.12 6.79
N LEU A 83 -3.75 -23.89 5.71
CA LEU A 83 -3.31 -25.31 5.74
C LEU A 83 -2.09 -25.53 4.83
N GLU A 84 -1.41 -26.65 5.00
CA GLU A 84 -0.33 -27.07 4.09
C GLU A 84 -0.83 -27.19 2.65
N GLY A 85 -0.05 -26.65 1.70
CA GLY A 85 -0.42 -26.59 0.28
C GLY A 85 -1.30 -25.41 -0.10
N GLN A 86 -1.79 -24.64 0.88
CA GLN A 86 -2.56 -23.41 0.67
C GLN A 86 -1.66 -22.18 0.83
N VAL A 87 -1.98 -21.14 0.07
CA VAL A 87 -1.28 -19.87 0.09
C VAL A 87 -2.30 -18.75 0.28
N THR A 88 -2.12 -17.92 1.29
CA THR A 88 -2.95 -16.73 1.48
C THR A 88 -2.18 -15.49 1.04
N VAL A 89 -2.76 -14.73 0.10
CA VAL A 89 -2.24 -13.45 -0.37
C VAL A 89 -3.11 -12.34 0.19
N TYR A 90 -2.55 -11.53 1.09
CA TYR A 90 -3.21 -10.32 1.58
C TYR A 90 -2.88 -9.17 0.65
N ILE A 91 -3.88 -8.40 0.25
CA ILE A 91 -3.69 -7.20 -0.57
C ILE A 91 -4.29 -5.96 0.11
N ALA A 92 -3.70 -4.80 -0.14
CA ALA A 92 -4.21 -3.52 0.30
C ALA A 92 -4.22 -2.51 -0.85
N SER A 93 -5.17 -1.56 -0.79
CA SER A 93 -5.38 -0.51 -1.78
C SER A 93 -5.44 0.85 -1.09
N ASP A 94 -4.33 1.56 -1.06
CA ASP A 94 -4.26 2.84 -0.34
C ASP A 94 -4.96 3.99 -1.10
N GLN A 95 -5.35 3.78 -2.37
CA GLN A 95 -6.08 4.76 -3.19
C GLN A 95 -7.57 4.85 -2.84
N ALA A 96 -8.19 3.74 -2.42
CA ALA A 96 -9.63 3.64 -2.15
C ALA A 96 -9.96 3.36 -0.66
N GLY A 97 -9.00 3.63 0.23
CA GLY A 97 -9.03 3.15 1.61
C GLY A 97 -8.25 1.82 1.69
N ILE A 98 -7.51 1.63 2.78
CA ILE A 98 -6.51 0.56 2.95
C ILE A 98 -7.06 -0.85 2.63
N PHE A 99 -8.38 -1.04 2.75
CA PHE A 99 -9.04 -2.35 2.60
C PHE A 99 -9.72 -2.44 1.23
N PRO A 100 -9.29 -3.38 0.35
CA PRO A 100 -9.84 -3.55 -0.97
C PRO A 100 -11.31 -4.03 -0.93
N ASN A 101 -12.07 -3.65 -1.95
CA ASN A 101 -13.43 -4.17 -2.15
C ASN A 101 -13.40 -5.58 -2.78
N GLU A 102 -14.55 -6.25 -2.77
CA GLU A 102 -14.69 -7.61 -3.33
C GLU A 102 -14.28 -7.68 -4.80
N THR A 103 -14.65 -6.68 -5.61
CA THR A 103 -14.30 -6.65 -7.04
C THR A 103 -12.80 -6.68 -7.28
N LEU A 104 -12.01 -5.94 -6.48
CA LEU A 104 -10.55 -5.96 -6.60
C LEU A 104 -9.99 -7.30 -6.13
N LEU A 105 -10.53 -7.89 -5.06
CA LEU A 105 -10.13 -9.23 -4.60
C LEU A 105 -10.36 -10.28 -5.69
N ASP A 106 -11.53 -10.29 -6.32
CA ASP A 106 -11.86 -11.23 -7.41
C ASP A 106 -10.94 -11.04 -8.62
N THR A 107 -10.69 -9.78 -9.03
CA THR A 107 -9.77 -9.49 -10.13
C THR A 107 -8.36 -10.02 -9.88
N VAL A 108 -7.83 -9.79 -8.67
CA VAL A 108 -6.50 -10.29 -8.29
C VAL A 108 -6.48 -11.80 -8.17
N GLN A 109 -7.56 -12.41 -7.64
CA GLN A 109 -7.69 -13.86 -7.56
C GLN A 109 -7.66 -14.51 -8.95
N GLU A 110 -8.47 -14.02 -9.90
CA GLU A 110 -8.49 -14.53 -11.27
C GLU A 110 -7.12 -14.39 -11.95
N TYR A 111 -6.44 -13.26 -11.76
CA TYR A 111 -5.11 -13.04 -12.32
C TYR A 111 -4.09 -14.03 -11.75
N ILE A 112 -4.03 -14.19 -10.42
CA ILE A 112 -3.11 -15.13 -9.77
C ILE A 112 -3.45 -16.57 -10.16
N ASP A 113 -4.72 -16.94 -10.28
CA ASP A 113 -5.15 -18.28 -10.70
C ASP A 113 -4.69 -18.62 -12.11
N SER A 114 -4.53 -17.64 -12.99
CA SER A 114 -3.97 -17.85 -14.34
C SER A 114 -2.46 -18.12 -14.37
N LEU A 115 -1.73 -17.74 -13.31
CA LEU A 115 -0.26 -17.79 -13.23
C LEU A 115 0.27 -18.83 -12.24
N ARG A 116 -0.52 -19.20 -11.23
CA ARG A 116 -0.10 -20.11 -10.16
C ARG A 116 0.18 -21.52 -10.64
N PRO A 117 1.06 -22.27 -9.96
CA PRO A 117 1.21 -23.70 -10.16
C PRO A 117 -0.10 -24.45 -9.90
N VAL A 118 -0.36 -25.49 -10.68
CA VAL A 118 -1.60 -26.29 -10.60
C VAL A 118 -1.84 -26.91 -9.21
N THR A 119 -0.77 -27.17 -8.47
CA THR A 119 -0.83 -27.81 -7.13
C THR A 119 -1.04 -26.83 -5.99
N ALA A 120 -0.90 -25.50 -6.21
CA ALA A 120 -1.09 -24.52 -5.17
C ALA A 120 -2.56 -24.08 -5.10
N GLU A 121 -3.14 -24.10 -3.94
CA GLU A 121 -4.45 -23.50 -3.66
C GLU A 121 -4.21 -22.10 -3.09
N VAL A 122 -4.69 -21.06 -3.78
CA VAL A 122 -4.39 -19.67 -3.46
C VAL A 122 -5.67 -18.92 -3.08
N PHE A 123 -5.62 -18.17 -2.00
CA PHE A 123 -6.70 -17.33 -1.51
C PHE A 123 -6.22 -15.87 -1.47
N VAL A 124 -6.87 -15.00 -2.22
CA VAL A 124 -6.66 -13.55 -2.14
C VAL A 124 -7.68 -12.95 -1.19
N VAL A 125 -7.20 -12.29 -0.14
CA VAL A 125 -8.06 -11.77 0.91
C VAL A 125 -7.65 -10.36 1.36
N SER A 126 -8.62 -9.60 1.85
CA SER A 126 -8.37 -8.34 2.54
C SER A 126 -7.85 -8.60 3.96
N PRO A 127 -6.85 -7.86 4.44
CA PRO A 127 -6.47 -7.93 5.85
C PRO A 127 -7.60 -7.43 6.76
N ILE A 128 -7.58 -7.91 8.00
CA ILE A 128 -8.54 -7.48 9.03
C ILE A 128 -7.98 -6.20 9.68
N LYS A 129 -8.82 -5.18 9.76
CA LYS A 129 -8.43 -3.88 10.33
C LYS A 129 -8.22 -3.99 11.84
N LYS A 130 -6.99 -3.66 12.32
CA LYS A 130 -6.69 -3.47 13.74
C LYS A 130 -6.35 -2.02 14.00
N GLN A 131 -7.28 -1.27 14.58
CA GLN A 131 -7.06 0.13 14.94
C GLN A 131 -6.17 0.25 16.19
N ILE A 132 -5.14 1.09 16.08
CA ILE A 132 -4.25 1.44 17.19
C ILE A 132 -4.61 2.84 17.65
N ASN A 133 -5.22 2.94 18.83
CA ASN A 133 -5.51 4.22 19.47
C ASN A 133 -4.28 4.67 20.27
N ILE A 134 -3.89 5.93 20.09
CA ILE A 134 -2.68 6.50 20.65
C ILE A 134 -3.06 7.65 21.60
N VAL A 135 -2.46 7.66 22.80
CA VAL A 135 -2.61 8.75 23.77
C VAL A 135 -1.25 9.35 24.02
N ILE A 136 -1.13 10.65 23.74
CA ILE A 136 0.10 11.42 23.92
C ILE A 136 -0.18 12.53 24.96
N ASN A 137 0.71 12.65 25.94
CA ASN A 137 0.67 13.70 26.94
C ASN A 137 1.91 14.60 26.80
N GLY A 138 1.74 15.88 27.18
CA GLY A 138 2.86 16.81 27.26
C GLY A 138 3.55 17.10 25.93
N LEU A 139 2.82 17.05 24.79
CA LEU A 139 3.38 17.40 23.49
C LEU A 139 3.93 18.83 23.51
N SER A 140 5.19 19.00 23.10
CA SER A 140 5.85 20.31 23.05
C SER A 140 6.51 20.54 21.68
N PRO A 141 6.23 21.68 21.01
CA PRO A 141 5.14 22.62 21.28
C PRO A 141 3.78 22.01 20.93
N ASP A 142 2.76 22.26 21.75
CA ASP A 142 1.41 21.76 21.50
C ASP A 142 0.65 22.72 20.56
N THR A 143 0.84 22.53 19.27
CA THR A 143 0.18 23.27 18.20
C THR A 143 -0.51 22.33 17.22
N ASP A 144 -1.54 22.81 16.53
CA ASP A 144 -2.24 21.99 15.52
C ASP A 144 -1.30 21.51 14.41
N THR A 145 -0.30 22.32 14.03
CA THR A 145 0.70 21.96 13.04
C THR A 145 1.54 20.77 13.51
N VAL A 146 2.03 20.77 14.74
CA VAL A 146 2.82 19.68 15.31
C VAL A 146 1.95 18.43 15.52
N ARG A 147 0.71 18.60 16.00
CA ARG A 147 -0.25 17.49 16.11
C ARG A 147 -0.51 16.82 14.75
N CYS A 148 -0.67 17.61 13.67
CA CYS A 148 -0.81 17.07 12.32
C CYS A 148 0.46 16.36 11.85
N ALA A 149 1.64 16.93 12.11
CA ALA A 149 2.92 16.31 11.75
C ALA A 149 3.13 14.97 12.49
N VAL A 150 2.80 14.90 13.78
CA VAL A 150 2.87 13.66 14.56
C VAL A 150 1.89 12.61 14.02
N LYS A 151 0.65 12.97 13.72
CA LYS A 151 -0.31 12.04 13.11
C LYS A 151 0.19 11.51 11.77
N ALA A 152 0.73 12.38 10.91
CA ALA A 152 1.31 11.98 9.62
C ALA A 152 2.49 11.03 9.83
N ALA A 153 3.43 11.35 10.71
CA ALA A 153 4.59 10.51 11.00
C ALA A 153 4.19 9.12 11.51
N ILE A 154 3.17 9.03 12.38
CA ILE A 154 2.64 7.74 12.85
C ILE A 154 1.98 6.98 11.73
N SER A 155 1.20 7.65 10.88
CA SER A 155 0.54 7.03 9.72
C SER A 155 1.56 6.47 8.75
N ASP A 156 2.58 7.24 8.41
CA ASP A 156 3.68 6.84 7.53
C ASP A 156 4.49 5.69 8.11
N PHE A 157 4.77 5.72 9.42
CA PHE A 157 5.42 4.62 10.12
C PHE A 157 4.61 3.33 10.01
N LEU A 158 3.32 3.36 10.33
CA LEU A 158 2.45 2.19 10.22
C LEU A 158 2.32 1.70 8.78
N PHE A 159 2.23 2.61 7.81
CA PHE A 159 2.21 2.27 6.39
C PHE A 159 3.43 1.46 5.97
N ASN A 160 4.62 1.85 6.42
CA ASN A 160 5.89 1.22 6.02
C ASN A 160 6.21 -0.07 6.81
N VAL A 161 5.76 -0.18 8.07
CA VAL A 161 6.18 -1.26 8.98
C VAL A 161 5.09 -2.31 9.19
N ALA A 162 3.81 -1.93 9.11
CA ALA A 162 2.73 -2.86 9.40
C ALA A 162 2.62 -3.95 8.33
N THR A 163 2.58 -5.19 8.81
CA THR A 163 2.32 -6.39 8.02
C THR A 163 1.20 -7.19 8.64
N PRO A 164 0.38 -7.94 7.88
CA PRO A 164 -0.65 -8.80 8.44
C PRO A 164 -0.05 -9.82 9.43
N GLY A 165 -0.55 -9.82 10.67
CA GLY A 165 -0.01 -10.68 11.75
C GLY A 165 1.32 -10.21 12.34
N GLY A 166 1.81 -9.03 11.96
CA GLY A 166 3.09 -8.49 12.44
C GLY A 166 2.99 -7.87 13.84
N THR A 167 4.13 -7.51 14.39
CA THR A 167 4.24 -6.81 15.68
C THR A 167 4.72 -5.38 15.47
N ILE A 168 4.00 -4.41 15.99
CA ILE A 168 4.42 -3.02 16.04
C ILE A 168 5.20 -2.79 17.33
N PHE A 169 6.49 -2.49 17.19
CA PHE A 169 7.35 -2.23 18.33
C PHE A 169 7.16 -0.80 18.85
N ILE A 170 6.89 -0.68 20.16
CA ILE A 170 6.64 0.61 20.79
C ILE A 170 7.86 1.55 20.70
N SER A 171 9.08 1.00 20.70
CA SER A 171 10.30 1.79 20.54
C SER A 171 10.36 2.49 19.17
N GLN A 172 9.96 1.80 18.13
CA GLN A 172 9.90 2.34 16.77
C GLN A 172 8.77 3.37 16.63
N LEU A 173 7.61 3.11 17.25
CA LEU A 173 6.50 4.06 17.29
C LEU A 173 6.92 5.36 17.98
N ARG A 174 7.61 5.29 19.14
CA ARG A 174 8.17 6.46 19.82
C ARG A 174 9.17 7.20 18.95
N ALA A 175 10.06 6.48 18.28
CA ALA A 175 11.02 7.08 17.36
C ALA A 175 10.32 7.81 16.19
N ALA A 176 9.23 7.26 15.66
CA ALA A 176 8.44 7.92 14.62
C ALA A 176 7.79 9.22 15.13
N ILE A 177 7.25 9.23 16.36
CA ILE A 177 6.69 10.43 16.98
C ILE A 177 7.77 11.48 17.19
N SER A 178 8.93 11.10 17.77
CA SER A 178 10.07 12.02 17.99
C SER A 178 10.70 12.53 16.69
N GLY A 179 10.51 11.82 15.58
CA GLY A 179 10.94 12.27 14.26
C GLY A 179 9.98 13.23 13.55
N ALA A 180 8.82 13.51 14.15
CA ALA A 180 7.83 14.38 13.54
C ALA A 180 8.30 15.84 13.46
N ALA A 181 7.98 16.53 12.37
CA ALA A 181 8.44 17.88 12.14
C ALA A 181 7.93 18.85 13.20
N GLY A 182 8.84 19.50 13.91
CA GLY A 182 8.56 20.50 14.94
C GLY A 182 8.24 19.93 16.34
N GLU A 183 8.24 18.62 16.51
CA GLU A 183 8.16 17.96 17.82
C GLU A 183 9.49 18.13 18.57
N VAL A 184 9.41 18.43 19.85
CA VAL A 184 10.57 18.60 20.75
C VAL A 184 10.53 17.61 21.91
N ASP A 185 9.32 17.38 22.48
CA ASP A 185 9.13 16.45 23.58
C ASP A 185 7.69 15.93 23.65
N HIS A 186 7.54 14.68 24.08
CA HIS A 186 6.24 14.04 24.31
C HIS A 186 6.33 12.87 25.27
N VAL A 187 5.22 12.50 25.86
CA VAL A 187 5.05 11.28 26.63
C VAL A 187 4.00 10.41 25.98
N LEU A 188 4.42 9.26 25.43
CA LEU A 188 3.49 8.26 24.92
C LEU A 188 2.87 7.50 26.11
N VAL A 189 1.58 7.78 26.39
CA VAL A 189 0.82 7.16 27.48
C VAL A 189 0.24 5.80 27.07
N SER A 190 -0.25 5.71 25.84
CA SER A 190 -0.79 4.47 25.26
C SER A 190 -0.43 4.40 23.79
N PRO A 191 -0.03 3.23 23.30
CA PRO A 191 0.19 1.95 23.97
C PRO A 191 1.44 1.93 24.87
N THR A 192 1.45 1.07 25.89
CA THR A 192 2.59 0.90 26.82
C THR A 192 3.49 -0.28 26.45
N GLU A 193 2.97 -1.21 25.66
CA GLU A 193 3.64 -2.44 25.24
C GLU A 193 3.59 -2.59 23.71
N ASN A 194 4.40 -3.53 23.20
CA ASN A 194 4.38 -3.87 21.78
C ASN A 194 2.97 -4.37 21.36
N ILE A 195 2.53 -3.96 20.19
CA ILE A 195 1.22 -4.32 19.68
C ILE A 195 1.37 -5.54 18.77
N VAL A 196 0.91 -6.68 19.24
CA VAL A 196 0.91 -7.92 18.45
C VAL A 196 -0.38 -8.02 17.68
N CYS A 197 -0.31 -8.12 16.35
CA CYS A 197 -1.45 -8.40 15.49
C CYS A 197 -1.67 -9.90 15.38
N SER A 198 -2.94 -10.32 15.43
CA SER A 198 -3.32 -11.71 15.13
C SER A 198 -3.15 -12.00 13.64
N THR A 199 -3.15 -13.28 13.26
CA THR A 199 -3.04 -13.67 11.84
C THR A 199 -4.07 -12.95 10.99
N GLY A 200 -3.60 -12.29 9.93
CA GLY A 200 -4.46 -11.50 9.04
C GLY A 200 -4.81 -10.09 9.51
N GLU A 201 -4.58 -9.73 10.78
CA GLU A 201 -4.78 -8.37 11.25
C GLU A 201 -3.68 -7.43 10.75
N LEU A 202 -4.08 -6.30 10.17
CA LEU A 202 -3.18 -5.22 9.77
C LEU A 202 -3.38 -4.01 10.69
N ALA A 203 -2.29 -3.57 11.32
CA ALA A 203 -2.27 -2.40 12.17
C ALA A 203 -2.49 -1.13 11.36
N VAL A 204 -3.45 -0.30 11.77
CA VAL A 204 -3.72 1.01 11.17
C VAL A 204 -3.93 2.04 12.29
N LEU A 205 -3.63 3.29 11.98
CA LEU A 205 -3.86 4.37 12.92
C LEU A 205 -5.35 4.51 13.25
N GLY A 206 -5.67 4.50 14.53
CA GLY A 206 -6.97 4.83 15.07
C GLY A 206 -7.02 6.29 15.52
N ASP A 207 -7.66 6.53 16.66
CA ASP A 207 -7.74 7.87 17.23
C ASP A 207 -6.43 8.25 17.95
N VAL A 208 -6.01 9.52 17.77
CA VAL A 208 -4.92 10.13 18.53
C VAL A 208 -5.50 11.14 19.49
N THR A 209 -5.34 10.86 20.78
CA THR A 209 -5.83 11.72 21.88
C THR A 209 -4.66 12.46 22.52
N TRP A 210 -4.84 13.74 22.75
CA TRP A 210 -3.87 14.64 23.35
C TRP A 210 -4.30 14.98 24.78
N GLN A 211 -3.37 14.89 25.74
CA GLN A 211 -3.58 15.20 27.17
C GLN A 211 -2.58 16.23 27.66
#